data_564b097a0c6968e3e260aab5245c7e2e
#
_entry.id   564b097a0c6968e3e260aab5245c7e2e
#
_cell.length_a   1.000
_cell.length_b   1.000
_cell.length_c   1.000
_cell.angle_alpha   90.00
_cell.angle_beta   90.00
_cell.angle_gamma   90.00
#
_symmetry.space_group_name_H-M   'P 1'
#
loop_
_entity.id
_entity.type
_entity.pdbx_description
1 polymer ?
#
loop_
_entity_poly.entity_id
_entity_poly.type
_entity_poly.pdbx_seq_one_letter_code
_entity_poly.pdbx_strand_id
1 'polypeptide(L)'
;MKRASITLRAEHAEFTRLQAFADGFAHQCGLPDDERSRLLIILDELFTNAVTHGLWPYSAGGTIAVALGWRTGRLRITFVDDGQPFDPLAFRGPDLEEATEERGIGGLGIHIVRSLVHQARYRREGDRNHLHLVRRIGLPSREWPSGERPGGAGV
;
A
#
# COMPACT_ATOMS: atom_id res chain seq x y z
N MET A 1 21.22 0.59 5.74
CA MET A 1 19.82 0.51 5.28
C MET A 1 19.69 -0.71 4.40
N LYS A 2 18.82 -1.66 4.78
CA LYS A 2 18.48 -2.80 3.90
C LYS A 2 17.42 -2.36 2.90
N ARG A 3 17.53 -2.78 1.64
CA ARG A 3 16.58 -2.47 0.57
C ARG A 3 16.38 -3.70 -0.31
N ALA A 4 15.16 -3.88 -0.80
CA ALA A 4 14.82 -4.88 -1.80
C ALA A 4 13.67 -4.37 -2.65
N SER A 5 13.55 -4.86 -3.89
CA SER A 5 12.45 -4.52 -4.78
C SER A 5 12.04 -5.71 -5.64
N ILE A 6 10.79 -5.72 -6.07
CA ILE A 6 10.21 -6.71 -6.97
C ILE A 6 9.30 -6.01 -7.98
N THR A 7 9.25 -6.51 -9.19
CA THR A 7 8.29 -6.11 -10.21
C THR A 7 7.42 -7.30 -10.58
N LEU A 8 6.12 -7.09 -10.64
CA LEU A 8 5.08 -8.09 -10.83
C LEU A 8 4.16 -7.65 -11.96
N ARG A 9 3.49 -8.61 -12.59
CA ARG A 9 2.32 -8.31 -13.39
C ARG A 9 1.12 -8.03 -12.49
N ALA A 10 0.21 -7.19 -12.94
CA ALA A 10 -1.00 -6.87 -12.20
C ALA A 10 -2.06 -7.99 -12.34
N GLU A 11 -1.71 -9.17 -11.86
CA GLU A 11 -2.51 -10.38 -11.91
C GLU A 11 -2.58 -11.01 -10.51
N HIS A 12 -3.75 -11.50 -10.10
CA HIS A 12 -3.92 -12.13 -8.77
C HIS A 12 -2.93 -13.27 -8.50
N ALA A 13 -2.56 -14.04 -9.54
CA ALA A 13 -1.59 -15.14 -9.42
C ALA A 13 -0.18 -14.68 -8.96
N GLU A 14 0.17 -13.41 -9.17
CA GLU A 14 1.47 -12.85 -8.75
C GLU A 14 1.53 -12.53 -7.25
N PHE A 15 0.41 -12.56 -6.54
CA PHE A 15 0.38 -12.25 -5.11
C PHE A 15 1.26 -13.20 -4.28
N THR A 16 1.31 -14.49 -4.63
CA THR A 16 2.18 -15.46 -3.94
C THR A 16 3.67 -15.05 -4.02
N ARG A 17 4.11 -14.49 -5.14
CA ARG A 17 5.48 -13.98 -5.30
C ARG A 17 5.72 -12.74 -4.45
N LEU A 18 4.75 -11.84 -4.39
CA LEU A 18 4.82 -10.66 -3.52
C LEU A 18 4.91 -11.05 -2.05
N GLN A 19 4.09 -12.01 -1.63
CA GLN A 19 4.08 -12.53 -0.27
C GLN A 19 5.43 -13.15 0.11
N ALA A 20 5.99 -14.02 -0.73
CA ALA A 20 7.30 -14.63 -0.50
C ALA A 20 8.42 -13.59 -0.44
N PHE A 21 8.38 -12.57 -1.30
CA PHE A 21 9.31 -11.44 -1.30
C PHE A 21 9.25 -10.65 0.02
N ALA A 22 8.04 -10.30 0.48
CA ALA A 22 7.85 -9.56 1.72
C ALA A 22 8.28 -10.36 2.95
N ASP A 23 7.95 -11.64 3.00
CA ASP A 23 8.37 -12.56 4.06
C ASP A 23 9.89 -12.67 4.14
N GLY A 24 10.55 -12.88 3.01
CA GLY A 24 12.00 -12.96 2.94
C GLY A 24 12.67 -11.68 3.41
N PHE A 25 12.16 -10.52 3.00
CA PHE A 25 12.66 -9.22 3.43
C PHE A 25 12.48 -9.02 4.94
N ALA A 26 11.29 -9.31 5.47
CA ALA A 26 10.99 -9.18 6.90
C ALA A 26 11.92 -10.06 7.74
N HIS A 27 12.14 -11.31 7.32
CA HIS A 27 13.06 -12.23 7.97
C HIS A 27 14.51 -11.70 7.96
N GLN A 28 15.02 -11.27 6.81
CA GLN A 28 16.37 -10.69 6.69
C GLN A 28 16.57 -9.44 7.54
N CYS A 29 15.50 -8.70 7.79
CA CYS A 29 15.52 -7.48 8.62
C CYS A 29 15.34 -7.78 10.11
N GLY A 30 14.96 -9.00 10.48
CA GLY A 30 14.62 -9.35 11.87
C GLY A 30 13.37 -8.62 12.36
N LEU A 31 12.38 -8.42 11.49
CA LEU A 31 11.12 -7.80 11.90
C LEU A 31 10.36 -8.74 12.84
N PRO A 32 9.75 -8.20 13.93
CA PRO A 32 8.84 -8.98 14.77
C PRO A 32 7.67 -9.57 13.96
N ASP A 33 7.11 -10.69 14.40
CA ASP A 33 6.04 -11.39 13.69
C ASP A 33 4.79 -10.55 13.47
N ASP A 34 4.43 -9.71 14.43
CA ASP A 34 3.31 -8.78 14.32
C ASP A 34 3.58 -7.69 13.25
N GLU A 35 4.81 -7.22 13.13
CA GLU A 35 5.20 -6.25 12.10
C GLU A 35 5.29 -6.90 10.71
N ARG A 36 5.73 -8.15 10.64
CA ARG A 36 5.68 -8.94 9.43
C ARG A 36 4.22 -9.12 8.96
N SER A 37 3.32 -9.48 9.86
CA SER A 37 1.89 -9.61 9.57
C SER A 37 1.28 -8.31 9.05
N ARG A 38 1.61 -7.16 9.68
CA ARG A 38 1.17 -5.84 9.23
C ARG A 38 1.68 -5.48 7.84
N LEU A 39 2.95 -5.78 7.55
CA LEU A 39 3.51 -5.58 6.22
C LEU A 39 2.74 -6.38 5.16
N LEU A 40 2.45 -7.65 5.45
CA LEU A 40 1.68 -8.51 4.54
C LEU A 40 0.26 -7.98 4.30
N ILE A 41 -0.43 -7.53 5.34
CA ILE A 41 -1.76 -6.92 5.23
C ILE A 41 -1.71 -5.66 4.35
N ILE A 42 -0.74 -4.77 4.58
CA ILE A 42 -0.58 -3.56 3.76
C ILE A 42 -0.39 -3.90 2.29
N LEU A 43 0.49 -4.86 1.99
CA LEU A 43 0.78 -5.25 0.62
C LEU A 43 -0.39 -5.98 -0.05
N ASP A 44 -1.12 -6.82 0.70
CA ASP A 44 -2.32 -7.51 0.20
C ASP A 44 -3.40 -6.50 -0.21
N GLU A 45 -3.70 -5.55 0.65
CA GLU A 45 -4.72 -4.54 0.38
C GLU A 45 -4.34 -3.65 -0.81
N LEU A 46 -3.09 -3.21 -0.89
CA LEU A 46 -2.62 -2.40 -2.02
C LEU A 46 -2.61 -3.19 -3.33
N PHE A 47 -2.13 -4.43 -3.30
CA PHE A 47 -2.05 -5.29 -4.48
C PHE A 47 -3.43 -5.65 -5.00
N THR A 48 -4.32 -6.13 -4.12
CA THR A 48 -5.70 -6.49 -4.47
C THR A 48 -6.44 -5.28 -5.02
N ASN A 49 -6.28 -4.11 -4.40
CA ASN A 49 -6.89 -2.87 -4.86
C ASN A 49 -6.39 -2.48 -6.26
N ALA A 50 -5.08 -2.53 -6.50
CA ALA A 50 -4.50 -2.25 -7.79
C ALA A 50 -5.01 -3.24 -8.87
N VAL A 51 -4.93 -4.54 -8.63
CA VAL A 51 -5.38 -5.56 -9.59
C VAL A 51 -6.86 -5.46 -9.90
N THR A 52 -7.70 -5.17 -8.90
CA THR A 52 -9.16 -5.11 -9.06
C THR A 52 -9.62 -3.81 -9.74
N HIS A 53 -8.99 -2.68 -9.43
CA HIS A 53 -9.46 -1.34 -9.82
C HIS A 53 -8.51 -0.59 -10.75
N GLY A 54 -7.36 -1.17 -11.09
CA GLY A 54 -6.33 -0.50 -11.89
C GLY A 54 -6.76 -0.15 -13.32
N LEU A 55 -7.77 -0.82 -13.87
CA LEU A 55 -8.34 -0.58 -15.20
C LEU A 55 -7.27 -0.40 -16.29
N TRP A 56 -6.34 -1.38 -16.37
CA TRP A 56 -5.33 -1.38 -17.42
C TRP A 56 -5.96 -1.58 -18.79
N PRO A 57 -5.40 -0.97 -19.87
CA PRO A 57 -5.81 -1.25 -21.22
C PRO A 57 -5.74 -2.76 -21.52
N TYR A 58 -6.75 -3.29 -22.16
CA TYR A 58 -6.94 -4.73 -22.40
C TYR A 58 -5.76 -5.44 -23.08
N SER A 59 -4.86 -4.72 -23.72
CA SER A 59 -3.82 -5.29 -24.59
C SER A 59 -2.42 -5.35 -23.96
N ALA A 60 -2.16 -4.67 -22.85
CA ALA A 60 -0.79 -4.47 -22.39
C ALA A 60 -0.43 -5.16 -21.06
N GLY A 61 -1.42 -5.59 -20.27
CA GLY A 61 -1.19 -6.04 -18.90
C GLY A 61 -0.61 -4.92 -18.03
N GLY A 62 -1.03 -4.82 -16.79
CA GLY A 62 -0.48 -3.84 -15.85
C GLY A 62 0.78 -4.35 -15.17
N THR A 63 1.59 -3.43 -14.68
CA THR A 63 2.75 -3.73 -13.85
C THR A 63 2.64 -3.10 -12.48
N ILE A 64 3.14 -3.81 -11.48
CA ILE A 64 3.22 -3.37 -10.09
C ILE A 64 4.66 -3.53 -9.65
N ALA A 65 5.28 -2.46 -9.15
CA ALA A 65 6.60 -2.50 -8.54
C ALA A 65 6.49 -2.19 -7.05
N VAL A 66 7.12 -3.01 -6.23
CA VAL A 66 7.19 -2.82 -4.78
C VAL A 66 8.64 -2.71 -4.35
N ALA A 67 8.97 -1.66 -3.61
CA ALA A 67 10.26 -1.51 -2.99
C ALA A 67 10.10 -1.39 -1.46
N LEU A 68 10.89 -2.15 -0.74
CA LEU A 68 10.96 -2.17 0.72
C LEU A 68 12.30 -1.63 1.19
N GLY A 69 12.28 -0.83 2.24
CA GLY A 69 13.47 -0.29 2.87
C GLY A 69 13.37 -0.36 4.40
N TRP A 70 14.42 -0.87 5.04
CA TRP A 70 14.50 -0.96 6.48
C TRP A 70 15.72 -0.20 7.03
N ARG A 71 15.47 0.63 7.99
CA ARG A 71 16.52 1.30 8.78
C ARG A 71 15.99 1.56 10.19
N THR A 72 16.67 1.01 11.18
CA THR A 72 16.46 1.21 12.63
C THR A 72 15.05 1.71 13.01
N GLY A 73 14.11 0.78 13.18
CA GLY A 73 12.74 1.10 13.59
C GLY A 73 11.85 1.76 12.52
N ARG A 74 12.34 1.91 11.28
CA ARG A 74 11.57 2.54 10.20
C ARG A 74 11.51 1.63 8.97
N LEU A 75 10.31 1.16 8.67
CA LEU A 75 9.98 0.42 7.46
C LEU A 75 9.38 1.39 6.43
N ARG A 76 9.97 1.43 5.25
CA ARG A 76 9.48 2.19 4.10
C ARG A 76 8.93 1.23 3.06
N ILE A 77 7.78 1.54 2.52
CA ILE A 77 7.11 0.80 1.46
C ILE A 77 6.86 1.78 0.32
N THR A 78 7.33 1.46 -0.86
CA THR A 78 6.99 2.18 -2.09
C THR A 78 6.24 1.23 -2.99
N PHE A 79 5.03 1.58 -3.34
CA PHE A 79 4.16 0.83 -4.23
C PHE A 79 3.90 1.67 -5.48
N VAL A 80 4.22 1.12 -6.65
CA VAL A 80 4.09 1.83 -7.93
C VAL A 80 3.30 0.95 -8.89
N ASP A 81 2.27 1.50 -9.49
CA ASP A 81 1.52 0.84 -10.55
C ASP A 81 1.32 1.77 -11.76
N ASP A 82 1.14 1.18 -12.93
CA ASP A 82 0.89 1.87 -14.19
C ASP A 82 -0.59 1.87 -14.59
N GLY A 83 -1.48 1.68 -13.62
CA GLY A 83 -2.92 1.76 -13.79
C GLY A 83 -3.42 3.20 -13.99
N GLN A 84 -4.73 3.35 -14.01
CA GLN A 84 -5.35 4.68 -14.10
C GLN A 84 -5.00 5.55 -12.88
N PRO A 85 -5.02 6.88 -13.02
CA PRO A 85 -4.80 7.78 -11.89
C PRO A 85 -5.79 7.48 -10.76
N PHE A 86 -5.26 7.11 -9.61
CA PHE A 86 -6.06 6.84 -8.41
C PHE A 86 -5.25 7.23 -7.17
N ASP A 87 -5.73 8.23 -6.45
CA ASP A 87 -5.16 8.63 -5.16
C ASP A 87 -5.91 7.94 -4.01
N PRO A 88 -5.34 6.86 -3.43
CA PRO A 88 -6.00 6.14 -2.34
C PRO A 88 -6.14 7.00 -1.07
N LEU A 89 -5.36 8.07 -0.95
CA LEU A 89 -5.38 8.95 0.23
C LEU A 89 -6.49 10.00 0.14
N ALA A 90 -6.94 10.34 -1.08
CA ALA A 90 -8.09 11.23 -1.31
C ALA A 90 -9.43 10.49 -1.12
N PHE A 91 -9.41 9.15 -1.14
CA PHE A 91 -10.59 8.35 -0.94
C PHE A 91 -11.03 8.45 0.53
N ARG A 92 -12.15 9.11 0.75
CA ARG A 92 -12.90 9.00 2.00
C ARG A 92 -13.65 7.68 1.93
N GLY A 93 -13.32 6.74 2.81
CA GLY A 93 -14.06 5.48 2.91
C GLY A 93 -15.56 5.74 3.00
N PRO A 94 -16.40 4.74 2.70
CA PRO A 94 -17.83 4.90 2.90
C PRO A 94 -18.07 5.39 4.33
N ASP A 95 -18.90 6.41 4.48
CA ASP A 95 -19.48 6.69 5.79
C ASP A 95 -20.03 5.37 6.30
N LEU A 96 -19.57 4.94 7.47
CA LEU A 96 -19.95 3.65 8.05
C LEU A 96 -21.47 3.51 8.22
N GLU A 97 -22.22 4.61 8.04
CA GLU A 97 -23.69 4.65 8.05
C GLU A 97 -24.31 4.33 6.67
N GLU A 98 -23.56 4.38 5.57
CA GLU A 98 -24.05 4.08 4.21
C GLU A 98 -23.46 2.80 3.59
N ALA A 99 -22.91 1.90 4.39
CA ALA A 99 -22.48 0.59 3.92
C ALA A 99 -23.69 -0.28 3.55
N THR A 100 -24.33 0.05 2.42
CA THR A 100 -25.24 -0.88 1.76
C THR A 100 -24.41 -1.94 1.05
N GLU A 101 -24.86 -3.20 1.12
CA GLU A 101 -24.22 -4.38 0.54
C GLU A 101 -23.95 -4.30 -0.98
N GLU A 102 -24.42 -3.26 -1.65
CA GLU A 102 -24.28 -3.06 -3.10
C GLU A 102 -23.06 -2.23 -3.53
N ARG A 103 -22.38 -1.52 -2.61
CA ARG A 103 -21.13 -0.84 -2.90
C ARG A 103 -19.98 -1.67 -2.37
N GLY A 104 -19.40 -2.47 -3.26
CA GLY A 104 -18.28 -3.36 -2.96
C GLY A 104 -17.25 -2.75 -2.00
N ILE A 105 -16.80 -3.55 -1.10
CA ILE A 105 -15.82 -3.49 -0.02
C ILE A 105 -14.51 -2.70 -0.33
N GLY A 106 -14.41 -1.96 -1.44
CA GLY A 106 -13.20 -1.27 -1.94
C GLY A 106 -12.67 -0.11 -1.09
N GLY A 107 -13.42 0.40 -0.11
CA GLY A 107 -12.95 1.48 0.76
C GLY A 107 -12.29 1.00 2.05
N LEU A 108 -12.59 -0.21 2.50
CA LEU A 108 -12.10 -0.74 3.78
C LEU A 108 -10.61 -1.04 3.74
N GLY A 109 -10.08 -1.58 2.63
CA GLY A 109 -8.69 -1.93 2.48
C GLY A 109 -7.76 -0.73 2.61
N ILE A 110 -8.07 0.38 1.98
CA ILE A 110 -7.29 1.62 2.11
C ILE A 110 -7.39 2.20 3.53
N HIS A 111 -8.53 2.08 4.18
CA HIS A 111 -8.69 2.47 5.58
C HIS A 111 -7.77 1.63 6.49
N ILE A 112 -7.71 0.32 6.29
CA ILE A 112 -6.79 -0.57 7.00
C ILE A 112 -5.33 -0.15 6.77
N VAL A 113 -4.92 0.07 5.52
CA VAL A 113 -3.57 0.54 5.20
C VAL A 113 -3.24 1.83 5.95
N ARG A 114 -4.15 2.81 5.91
CA ARG A 114 -3.95 4.08 6.63
C ARG A 114 -3.81 3.90 8.13
N SER A 115 -4.56 3.00 8.76
CA SER A 115 -4.46 2.71 10.19
C SER A 115 -3.13 2.04 10.57
N LEU A 116 -2.49 1.34 9.65
CA LEU A 116 -1.26 0.59 9.89
C LEU A 116 0.01 1.40 9.62
N VAL A 117 -0.07 2.58 8.99
CA VAL A 117 1.10 3.39 8.64
C VAL A 117 1.12 4.72 9.41
N HIS A 118 2.31 5.30 9.56
CA HIS A 118 2.50 6.57 10.25
C HIS A 118 2.61 7.75 9.29
N GLN A 119 3.00 7.48 8.03
CA GLN A 119 3.06 8.47 6.96
C GLN A 119 2.63 7.81 5.66
N ALA A 120 1.89 8.54 4.86
CA ALA A 120 1.49 8.13 3.52
C ALA A 120 1.57 9.34 2.59
N ARG A 121 2.06 9.14 1.37
CA ARG A 121 2.11 10.16 0.34
C ARG A 121 1.86 9.53 -1.00
N TYR A 122 0.91 10.08 -1.73
CA TYR A 122 0.62 9.72 -3.11
C TYR A 122 1.12 10.80 -4.06
N ARG A 123 1.57 10.39 -5.25
CA ARG A 123 1.80 11.27 -6.39
C ARG A 123 1.62 10.51 -7.70
N ARG A 124 1.18 11.20 -8.72
CA ARG A 124 1.19 10.73 -10.09
C ARG A 124 2.42 11.25 -10.79
N GLU A 125 3.23 10.37 -11.36
CA GLU A 125 4.39 10.73 -12.17
C GLU A 125 4.26 10.05 -13.54
N GLY A 126 4.10 10.87 -14.58
CA GLY A 126 3.83 10.34 -15.91
C GLY A 126 2.57 9.47 -15.92
N ASP A 127 2.72 8.23 -16.33
CA ASP A 127 1.68 7.22 -16.41
C ASP A 127 1.62 6.31 -15.17
N ARG A 128 2.28 6.65 -14.06
CA ARG A 128 2.39 5.81 -12.87
C ARG A 128 1.86 6.46 -11.60
N ASN A 129 1.17 5.65 -10.81
CA ASN A 129 0.80 5.96 -9.44
C ASN A 129 1.95 5.59 -8.52
N HIS A 130 2.38 6.52 -7.68
CA HIS A 130 3.41 6.29 -6.67
C HIS A 130 2.81 6.50 -5.28
N LEU A 131 2.80 5.45 -4.48
CA LEU A 131 2.39 5.50 -3.08
C LEU A 131 3.59 5.20 -2.19
N HIS A 132 3.95 6.15 -1.34
CA HIS A 132 5.03 6.02 -0.37
C HIS A 132 4.45 5.95 1.03
N LEU A 133 4.78 4.89 1.75
CA LEU A 133 4.32 4.64 3.10
C LEU A 133 5.50 4.49 4.05
N VAL A 134 5.32 4.97 5.28
CA VAL A 134 6.29 4.77 6.36
C VAL A 134 5.58 4.20 7.58
N ARG A 135 6.08 3.07 8.07
CA ARG A 135 5.71 2.51 9.35
C ARG A 135 6.89 2.63 10.33
N ARG A 136 6.60 3.07 11.54
CA ARG A 136 7.58 3.13 12.64
C ARG A 136 7.33 1.95 13.58
N ILE A 137 8.32 1.09 13.73
CA ILE A 137 8.24 -0.09 14.58
C ILE A 137 8.42 0.33 16.05
N GLY A 138 7.62 -0.26 16.94
CA GLY A 138 7.62 0.05 18.36
C GLY A 138 6.77 1.26 18.77
N LEU A 139 6.10 1.91 17.81
CA LEU A 139 5.10 2.94 18.09
C LEU A 139 3.69 2.41 17.80
N PRO A 140 2.67 2.85 18.56
CA PRO A 140 1.28 2.52 18.24
C PRO A 140 0.92 3.05 16.85
N SER A 141 0.00 2.37 16.19
CA SER A 141 -0.59 2.85 14.94
C SER A 141 -1.22 4.22 15.16
N ARG A 142 -1.09 5.10 14.17
CA ARG A 142 -1.64 6.45 14.27
C ARG A 142 -3.13 6.42 13.97
N GLU A 143 -3.92 7.04 14.82
CA GLU A 143 -5.28 7.44 14.46
C GLU A 143 -5.19 8.65 13.53
N TRP A 144 -5.71 8.49 12.31
CA TRP A 144 -5.81 9.60 11.35
C TRP A 144 -7.11 10.35 11.62
N PRO A 145 -7.06 11.68 11.84
CA PRO A 145 -8.27 12.49 11.93
C PRO A 145 -9.08 12.34 10.64
N SER A 146 -10.37 12.11 10.79
CA SER A 146 -11.30 12.08 9.66
C SER A 146 -11.25 13.43 8.96
N GLY A 147 -10.55 13.51 7.80
CA GLY A 147 -10.55 14.72 6.97
C GLY A 147 -9.22 15.44 6.75
N GLU A 148 -8.14 15.10 7.46
CA GLU A 148 -6.83 15.69 7.19
C GLU A 148 -6.07 14.91 6.10
N ARG A 149 -5.64 15.62 5.07
CA ARG A 149 -4.69 15.06 4.08
C ARG A 149 -3.35 14.85 4.78
N PRO A 150 -2.71 13.67 4.71
CA PRO A 150 -1.37 13.49 5.25
C PRO A 150 -0.38 14.35 4.49
N GLY A 151 -0.02 15.47 5.10
CA GLY A 151 1.21 16.19 4.86
C GLY A 151 1.42 16.79 3.49
N GLY A 152 0.79 17.88 3.20
CA GLY A 152 1.41 18.95 2.45
C GLY A 152 2.35 19.75 3.38
N ALA A 153 3.51 19.23 3.71
CA ALA A 153 4.60 20.09 4.15
C ALA A 153 5.32 20.53 2.88
N GLY A 154 5.13 21.81 2.57
CA GLY A 154 5.70 22.47 1.44
C GLY A 154 7.23 22.56 1.49
N VAL A 155 7.77 22.88 0.32
CA VAL A 155 9.13 23.28 -0.07
C VAL A 155 10.14 22.17 -0.07
#